data_afe57b25f38f213124ea7a3d323619dc
#
_entry.id   afe57b25f38f213124ea7a3d323619dc
#
_cell.length_a   1.000
_cell.length_b   1.000
_cell.length_c   1.000
_cell.angle_alpha   90.00
_cell.angle_beta   90.00
_cell.angle_gamma   90.00
#
_symmetry.space_group_name_H-M   'P 1'
#
loop_
_entity.id
_entity.type
_entity.pdbx_description
1 polymer ?
#
loop_
_entity_poly.entity_id
_entity_poly.type
_entity_poly.pdbx_seq_one_letter_code
_entity_poly.pdbx_strand_id
1 'polypeptide(L)'
;MGERGPKPQFINVACPNKDCKLYGLTDQGNVIGNGTYISRGEKTRRYLCHHCGKAFCDHTDTFYHDLRKDEHTIDLALKMSMKGMSIEAIADVLEVQSASVKRWLARAAEQCDKVNDNMMKNVEVSRIEMDELWVIIQKK
;
A
#
# COMPACT_ATOMS: atom_id res chain seq x y z
N MET A 1 23.52 6.38 32.83
CA MET A 1 22.54 6.85 31.80
C MET A 1 23.23 6.77 30.46
N GLY A 2 22.85 5.83 29.61
CA GLY A 2 23.42 5.75 28.27
C GLY A 2 23.01 6.95 27.43
N GLU A 3 23.97 7.63 26.84
CA GLU A 3 23.70 8.69 25.87
C GLU A 3 22.86 8.12 24.74
N ARG A 4 21.70 8.73 24.50
CA ARG A 4 20.88 8.37 23.35
C ARG A 4 21.63 8.81 22.10
N GLY A 5 22.19 7.86 21.37
CA GLY A 5 22.79 8.15 20.07
C GLY A 5 21.82 8.82 19.10
N PRO A 6 22.34 9.38 18.00
CA PRO A 6 21.50 10.01 17.00
C PRO A 6 20.47 9.03 16.47
N LYS A 7 19.24 9.52 16.22
CA LYS A 7 18.18 8.68 15.66
C LYS A 7 18.57 8.20 14.26
N PRO A 8 18.34 6.92 13.93
CA PRO A 8 18.69 6.40 12.61
C PRO A 8 17.93 7.15 11.51
N GLN A 9 18.65 7.56 10.48
CA GLN A 9 18.07 8.14 9.26
C GLN A 9 17.72 7.03 8.27
N PHE A 10 16.67 7.26 7.49
CA PHE A 10 16.19 6.33 6.48
C PHE A 10 16.18 7.02 5.12
N ILE A 11 17.06 6.58 4.25
CA ILE A 11 17.24 7.16 2.90
C ILE A 11 16.22 6.64 1.89
N ASN A 12 15.74 5.41 2.07
CA ASN A 12 14.81 4.76 1.14
C ASN A 12 13.33 5.03 1.45
N VAL A 13 13.05 5.91 2.41
CA VAL A 13 11.69 6.22 2.86
C VAL A 13 11.38 7.68 2.55
N ALA A 14 10.29 7.89 1.82
CA ALA A 14 9.81 9.22 1.46
C ALA A 14 8.73 9.72 2.44
N CYS A 15 8.59 11.02 2.57
CA CYS A 15 7.50 11.61 3.34
C CYS A 15 6.17 11.45 2.58
N PRO A 16 5.11 10.86 3.20
CA PRO A 16 3.82 10.66 2.55
C PRO A 16 2.89 11.88 2.64
N ASN A 17 3.32 12.96 3.24
CA ASN A 17 2.51 14.16 3.38
C ASN A 17 2.55 15.00 2.09
N LYS A 18 1.42 15.09 1.38
CA LYS A 18 1.28 15.84 0.12
C LYS A 18 1.58 17.33 0.25
N ASP A 19 1.39 17.91 1.44
CA ASP A 19 1.70 19.31 1.74
C ASP A 19 3.18 19.55 2.08
N CYS A 20 3.98 18.50 2.16
CA CYS A 20 5.40 18.60 2.43
C CYS A 20 6.17 18.89 1.14
N LYS A 21 7.10 19.84 1.19
CA LYS A 21 7.99 20.14 0.04
C LYS A 21 8.83 18.95 -0.40
N LEU A 22 9.07 18.01 0.52
CA LEU A 22 9.83 16.77 0.28
C LEU A 22 8.92 15.55 0.12
N TYR A 23 7.65 15.77 -0.27
CA TYR A 23 6.70 14.70 -0.55
C TYR A 23 7.21 13.76 -1.64
N GLY A 24 7.19 12.47 -1.36
CA GLY A 24 7.59 11.43 -2.33
C GLY A 24 9.07 11.39 -2.68
N LEU A 25 9.89 12.29 -2.14
CA LEU A 25 11.33 12.31 -2.39
C LEU A 25 12.06 11.45 -1.35
N THR A 26 12.89 10.54 -1.85
CA THR A 26 13.81 9.73 -1.05
C THR A 26 15.18 10.40 -0.96
N ASP A 27 16.04 9.91 -0.09
CA ASP A 27 17.45 10.35 0.05
C ASP A 27 17.66 11.83 0.40
N GLN A 28 16.66 12.44 1.04
CA GLN A 28 16.73 13.85 1.47
C GLN A 28 17.19 14.01 2.94
N GLY A 29 17.41 12.91 3.65
CA GLY A 29 17.81 12.94 5.07
C GLY A 29 16.74 13.51 6.03
N ASN A 30 15.54 13.75 5.55
CA ASN A 30 14.44 14.32 6.32
C ASN A 30 13.63 13.29 7.13
N VAL A 31 13.84 12.01 6.89
CA VAL A 31 13.10 10.93 7.57
C VAL A 31 14.00 10.25 8.60
N ILE A 32 13.53 10.26 9.84
CA ILE A 32 14.20 9.61 10.97
C ILE A 32 13.31 8.56 11.62
N GLY A 33 13.93 7.62 12.34
CA GLY A 33 13.21 6.64 13.14
C GLY A 33 12.49 7.29 14.33
N ASN A 34 11.22 6.94 14.53
CA ASN A 34 10.38 7.37 15.64
C ASN A 34 9.87 6.19 16.47
N GLY A 35 10.72 5.17 16.65
CA GLY A 35 10.43 3.97 17.41
C GLY A 35 9.72 2.89 16.58
N THR A 36 9.33 1.85 17.28
CA THR A 36 8.58 0.71 16.72
C THR A 36 7.45 0.35 17.68
N TYR A 37 6.39 -0.23 17.15
CA TYR A 37 5.28 -0.78 17.94
C TYR A 37 4.85 -2.12 17.34
N ILE A 38 4.14 -2.91 18.15
CA ILE A 38 3.56 -4.17 17.67
C ILE A 38 2.13 -3.89 17.22
N SER A 39 1.85 -4.21 15.97
CA SER A 39 0.51 -4.15 15.39
C SER A 39 0.19 -5.49 14.75
N ARG A 40 -0.92 -6.09 15.12
CA ARG A 40 -1.39 -7.37 14.55
C ARG A 40 -0.37 -8.52 14.68
N GLY A 41 0.44 -8.51 15.77
CA GLY A 41 1.49 -9.49 15.98
C GLY A 41 2.81 -9.19 15.25
N GLU A 42 2.85 -8.19 14.42
CA GLU A 42 4.04 -7.77 13.66
C GLU A 42 4.64 -6.47 14.19
N LYS A 43 5.97 -6.37 14.08
CA LYS A 43 6.72 -5.20 14.48
C LYS A 43 6.69 -4.16 13.38
N THR A 44 5.93 -3.10 13.59
CA THR A 44 5.80 -1.98 12.65
C THR A 44 6.73 -0.84 13.06
N ARG A 45 7.44 -0.26 12.13
CA ARG A 45 8.31 0.89 12.35
C ARG A 45 7.56 2.19 12.16
N ARG A 46 7.88 3.15 13.01
CA ARG A 46 7.38 4.54 12.90
C ARG A 46 8.51 5.45 12.44
N TYR A 47 8.13 6.42 11.64
CA TYR A 47 9.01 7.45 11.10
C TYR A 47 8.50 8.84 11.48
N LEU A 48 9.39 9.81 11.42
CA LEU A 48 9.08 11.22 11.57
C LEU A 48 9.78 11.99 10.45
N CYS A 49 9.03 12.79 9.72
CA CYS A 49 9.61 13.75 8.79
C CYS A 49 10.01 15.02 9.53
N HIS A 50 11.30 15.33 9.55
CA HIS A 50 11.81 16.56 10.20
C HIS A 50 11.36 17.84 9.51
N HIS A 51 11.07 17.77 8.20
CA HIS A 51 10.70 18.96 7.43
C HIS A 51 9.27 19.44 7.75
N CYS A 52 8.31 18.53 7.82
CA CYS A 52 6.89 18.86 8.08
C CYS A 52 6.39 18.43 9.46
N GLY A 53 7.20 17.72 10.25
CA GLY A 53 6.84 17.24 11.59
C GLY A 53 5.82 16.07 11.60
N LYS A 54 5.40 15.55 10.44
CA LYS A 54 4.41 14.47 10.37
C LYS A 54 5.05 13.11 10.69
N ALA A 55 4.42 12.37 11.60
CA ALA A 55 4.76 10.98 11.90
C ALA A 55 3.94 10.04 11.00
N PHE A 56 4.57 8.94 10.58
CA PHE A 56 3.95 7.92 9.73
C PHE A 56 4.58 6.54 10.02
N CYS A 57 4.12 5.49 9.39
CA CYS A 57 4.62 4.12 9.61
C CYS A 57 4.78 3.36 8.28
N ASP A 58 5.33 2.14 8.34
CA ASP A 58 5.54 1.27 7.17
C ASP A 58 4.27 1.06 6.33
N HIS A 59 3.10 1.04 6.95
CA HIS A 59 1.82 0.81 6.26
C HIS A 59 1.15 2.09 5.72
N THR A 60 1.70 3.26 6.03
CA THR A 60 1.11 4.54 5.57
C THR A 60 1.14 4.59 4.04
N ASP A 61 0.02 5.00 3.42
CA ASP A 61 -0.22 5.01 1.98
C ASP A 61 -0.28 3.62 1.31
N THR A 62 -0.31 2.54 2.08
CA THR A 62 -0.63 1.21 1.57
C THR A 62 -2.11 0.88 1.81
N PHE A 63 -2.66 -0.10 1.05
CA PHE A 63 -4.05 -0.53 1.27
C PHE A 63 -4.24 -1.29 2.60
N TYR A 64 -3.16 -1.73 3.26
CA TYR A 64 -3.20 -2.34 4.60
C TYR A 64 -3.42 -1.33 5.74
N HIS A 65 -3.24 -0.03 5.47
CA HIS A 65 -3.42 1.00 6.48
C HIS A 65 -4.81 0.94 7.12
N ASP A 66 -4.89 0.99 8.45
CA ASP A 66 -6.13 0.91 9.24
C ASP A 66 -6.93 -0.40 9.12
N LEU A 67 -6.39 -1.46 8.53
CA LEU A 67 -6.99 -2.77 8.55
C LEU A 67 -6.64 -3.51 9.84
N ARG A 68 -7.61 -4.24 10.43
CA ARG A 68 -7.43 -4.93 11.71
C ARG A 68 -6.86 -6.34 11.60
N LYS A 69 -7.04 -6.97 10.43
CA LYS A 69 -6.49 -8.31 10.16
C LYS A 69 -5.03 -8.21 9.74
N ASP A 70 -4.30 -9.28 9.98
CA ASP A 70 -2.91 -9.45 9.53
C ASP A 70 -2.82 -9.44 7.99
N GLU A 71 -1.68 -9.01 7.49
CA GLU A 71 -1.44 -8.89 6.05
C GLU A 71 -1.56 -10.23 5.33
N HIS A 72 -1.06 -11.30 5.96
CA HIS A 72 -1.14 -12.64 5.39
C HIS A 72 -2.58 -13.09 5.10
N THR A 73 -3.52 -12.85 6.02
CA THR A 73 -4.95 -13.17 5.81
C THR A 73 -5.54 -12.35 4.66
N ILE A 74 -5.18 -11.07 4.56
CA ILE A 74 -5.65 -10.19 3.49
C ILE A 74 -5.09 -10.64 2.15
N ASP A 75 -3.79 -10.97 2.08
CA ASP A 75 -3.15 -11.49 0.87
C ASP A 75 -3.74 -12.82 0.41
N LEU A 76 -4.09 -13.71 1.33
CA LEU A 76 -4.80 -14.93 1.01
C LEU A 76 -6.16 -14.64 0.39
N ALA A 77 -6.93 -13.68 0.93
CA ALA A 77 -8.21 -13.26 0.36
C ALA A 77 -8.05 -12.75 -1.08
N LEU A 78 -7.03 -11.93 -1.34
CA LEU A 78 -6.71 -11.43 -2.68
C LEU A 78 -6.35 -12.58 -3.63
N LYS A 79 -5.48 -13.49 -3.20
CA LYS A 79 -5.09 -14.67 -4.00
C LYS A 79 -6.27 -15.57 -4.34
N MET A 80 -7.16 -15.83 -3.38
CA MET A 80 -8.37 -16.63 -3.59
C MET A 80 -9.31 -15.95 -4.58
N SER A 81 -9.50 -14.63 -4.47
CA SER A 81 -10.30 -13.86 -5.42
C SER A 81 -9.72 -13.91 -6.84
N MET A 82 -8.41 -13.80 -7.00
CA MET A 82 -7.73 -13.95 -8.29
C MET A 82 -7.89 -15.36 -8.89
N LYS A 83 -8.13 -16.37 -8.06
CA LYS A 83 -8.45 -17.75 -8.49
C LYS A 83 -9.93 -17.96 -8.81
N GLY A 84 -10.74 -16.91 -8.74
CA GLY A 84 -12.16 -16.95 -9.09
C GLY A 84 -13.09 -17.41 -7.95
N MET A 85 -12.62 -17.46 -6.70
CA MET A 85 -13.48 -17.78 -5.57
C MET A 85 -14.46 -16.63 -5.30
N SER A 86 -15.70 -16.98 -4.95
CA SER A 86 -16.69 -15.98 -4.54
C SER A 86 -16.33 -15.34 -3.20
N ILE A 87 -16.83 -14.13 -2.96
CA ILE A 87 -16.57 -13.40 -1.71
C ILE A 87 -17.07 -14.20 -0.50
N GLU A 88 -18.21 -14.85 -0.64
CA GLU A 88 -18.81 -15.68 0.40
C GLU A 88 -17.92 -16.89 0.71
N ALA A 89 -17.41 -17.57 -0.32
CA ALA A 89 -16.49 -18.70 -0.15
C ALA A 89 -15.16 -18.27 0.51
N ILE A 90 -14.63 -17.14 0.13
CA ILE A 90 -13.41 -16.58 0.77
C ILE A 90 -13.68 -16.26 2.24
N ALA A 91 -14.81 -15.64 2.54
CA ALA A 91 -15.21 -15.28 3.90
C ALA A 91 -15.37 -16.52 4.80
N ASP A 92 -15.95 -17.59 4.25
CA ASP A 92 -16.12 -18.87 4.94
C ASP A 92 -14.77 -19.54 5.24
N VAL A 93 -13.90 -19.65 4.24
CA VAL A 93 -12.56 -20.27 4.38
C VAL A 93 -11.67 -19.50 5.38
N LEU A 94 -11.73 -18.16 5.40
CA LEU A 94 -10.92 -17.32 6.27
C LEU A 94 -11.59 -17.01 7.62
N GLU A 95 -12.78 -17.54 7.87
CA GLU A 95 -13.59 -17.31 9.08
C GLU A 95 -13.75 -15.81 9.37
N VAL A 96 -14.10 -15.04 8.34
CA VAL A 96 -14.31 -13.59 8.40
C VAL A 96 -15.66 -13.20 7.80
N GLN A 97 -16.11 -11.99 8.07
CA GLN A 97 -17.32 -11.48 7.44
C GLN A 97 -17.09 -11.12 5.97
N SER A 98 -18.03 -11.45 5.10
CA SER A 98 -17.99 -11.13 3.66
C SER A 98 -17.83 -9.63 3.39
N ALA A 99 -18.38 -8.76 4.25
CA ALA A 99 -18.19 -7.33 4.20
C ALA A 99 -16.72 -6.90 4.39
N SER A 100 -15.94 -7.67 5.19
CA SER A 100 -14.50 -7.42 5.36
C SER A 100 -13.74 -7.77 4.09
N VAL A 101 -14.05 -8.92 3.48
CA VAL A 101 -13.44 -9.33 2.21
C VAL A 101 -13.74 -8.31 1.10
N LYS A 102 -15.01 -7.87 0.97
CA LYS A 102 -15.38 -6.81 0.00
C LYS A 102 -14.55 -5.55 0.18
N ARG A 103 -14.38 -5.09 1.43
CA ARG A 103 -13.59 -3.89 1.72
C ARG A 103 -12.12 -4.05 1.40
N TRP A 104 -11.52 -5.22 1.66
CA TRP A 104 -10.11 -5.48 1.32
C TRP A 104 -9.89 -5.49 -0.19
N LEU A 105 -10.77 -6.16 -0.95
CA LEU A 105 -10.70 -6.18 -2.41
C LEU A 105 -10.88 -4.78 -3.02
N ALA A 106 -11.83 -3.99 -2.51
CA ALA A 106 -12.05 -2.62 -2.97
C ALA A 106 -10.81 -1.74 -2.73
N ARG A 107 -10.21 -1.81 -1.53
CA ARG A 107 -8.98 -1.05 -1.23
C ARG A 107 -7.78 -1.48 -2.08
N ALA A 108 -7.64 -2.79 -2.33
CA ALA A 108 -6.58 -3.27 -3.21
C ALA A 108 -6.78 -2.77 -4.65
N ALA A 109 -8.01 -2.75 -5.15
CA ALA A 109 -8.33 -2.19 -6.47
C ALA A 109 -7.98 -0.69 -6.55
N GLU A 110 -8.40 0.11 -5.57
CA GLU A 110 -8.03 1.54 -5.51
C GLU A 110 -6.51 1.77 -5.49
N GLN A 111 -5.77 0.90 -4.82
CA GLN A 111 -4.30 1.00 -4.80
C GLN A 111 -3.70 0.64 -6.17
N CYS A 112 -4.23 -0.38 -6.85
CA CYS A 112 -3.83 -0.73 -8.21
C CYS A 112 -4.08 0.42 -9.18
N ASP A 113 -5.22 1.11 -9.10
CA ASP A 113 -5.53 2.27 -9.92
C ASP A 113 -4.51 3.40 -9.70
N LYS A 114 -4.17 3.70 -8.45
CA LYS A 114 -3.14 4.71 -8.12
C LYS A 114 -1.76 4.36 -8.67
N VAL A 115 -1.37 3.09 -8.59
CA VAL A 115 -0.10 2.60 -9.15
C VAL A 115 -0.12 2.72 -10.67
N ASN A 116 -1.19 2.26 -11.32
CA ASN A 116 -1.38 2.38 -12.76
C ASN A 116 -1.30 3.84 -13.22
N ASP A 117 -2.03 4.74 -12.57
CA ASP A 117 -2.00 6.16 -12.90
C ASP A 117 -0.57 6.74 -12.81
N ASN A 118 0.18 6.36 -11.80
CA ASN A 118 1.56 6.81 -11.64
C ASN A 118 2.50 6.23 -12.70
N MET A 119 2.33 4.96 -13.05
CA MET A 119 3.12 4.30 -14.09
C MET A 119 2.82 4.85 -15.48
N MET A 120 1.54 5.18 -15.76
CA MET A 120 1.11 5.66 -17.08
C MET A 120 1.40 7.14 -17.33
N LYS A 121 1.64 7.95 -16.31
CA LYS A 121 1.89 9.39 -16.43
C LYS A 121 3.10 9.77 -17.28
N ASN A 122 4.11 8.90 -17.37
CA ASN A 122 5.38 9.17 -18.02
C ASN A 122 5.72 8.14 -19.12
N VAL A 123 4.71 7.42 -19.63
CA VAL A 123 4.93 6.43 -20.69
C VAL A 123 4.82 7.11 -22.04
N GLU A 124 5.94 7.30 -22.73
CA GLU A 124 5.95 7.63 -24.16
C GLU A 124 5.64 6.35 -24.94
N VAL A 125 4.40 6.26 -25.44
CA VAL A 125 3.95 5.11 -26.21
C VAL A 125 4.23 5.36 -27.67
N SER A 126 5.25 4.72 -28.23
CA SER A 126 5.55 4.75 -29.66
C SER A 126 4.67 3.79 -30.48
N ARG A 127 4.12 2.77 -29.85
CA ARG A 127 3.26 1.75 -30.48
C ARG A 127 2.32 1.15 -29.45
N ILE A 128 1.02 1.12 -29.77
CA ILE A 128 0.00 0.42 -28.96
C ILE A 128 -0.37 -0.86 -29.71
N GLU A 129 -0.14 -2.02 -29.12
CA GLU A 129 -0.68 -3.28 -29.60
C GLU A 129 -2.07 -3.49 -28.98
N MET A 130 -3.11 -3.45 -29.80
CA MET A 130 -4.51 -3.48 -29.36
C MET A 130 -5.17 -4.85 -29.60
N ASP A 131 -4.46 -5.94 -29.42
CA ASP A 131 -4.92 -7.29 -29.74
C ASP A 131 -6.16 -7.72 -28.91
N GLU A 132 -6.28 -7.23 -27.68
CA GLU A 132 -7.40 -7.60 -26.80
C GLU A 132 -8.66 -6.73 -26.97
N LEU A 133 -8.55 -5.55 -27.54
CA LEU A 133 -9.69 -4.64 -27.78
C LEU A 133 -10.64 -5.17 -28.89
N TRP A 134 -10.15 -5.95 -29.83
CA TRP A 134 -10.95 -6.55 -30.89
C TRP A 134 -12.01 -7.52 -30.39
N VAL A 135 -11.75 -8.24 -29.30
CA VAL A 135 -12.69 -9.21 -28.72
C VAL A 135 -13.90 -8.50 -28.08
N ILE A 136 -13.72 -7.28 -27.59
CA ILE A 136 -14.79 -6.51 -26.94
C ILE A 136 -15.69 -5.82 -27.97
N ILE A 137 -15.16 -5.39 -29.09
CA ILE A 137 -15.91 -4.67 -30.14
C ILE A 137 -16.77 -5.61 -30.99
N GLN A 138 -16.36 -6.88 -31.17
CA GLN A 138 -17.12 -7.86 -31.95
C GLN A 138 -18.32 -8.48 -31.21
N LYS A 139 -18.55 -8.16 -29.94
CA LYS A 139 -19.67 -8.69 -29.12
C LYS A 139 -20.85 -7.73 -28.98
N LYS A 140 -21.02 -6.79 -29.91
CA LYS A 140 -22.26 -5.97 -30.02
C LYS A 140 -23.06 -6.40 -31.24
#